data_8bae0881f72c47a02d825451c845d831
#
_entry.id   8bae0881f72c47a02d825451c845d831
#
_cell.length_a   1.000
_cell.length_b   1.000
_cell.length_c   1.000
_cell.angle_alpha   90.00
_cell.angle_beta   90.00
_cell.angle_gamma   90.00
#
_symmetry.space_group_name_H-M   'P 1'
#
loop_
_entity.id
_entity.type
_entity.pdbx_description
1 polymer ?
#
loop_
_entity_poly.entity_id
_entity_poly.type
_entity_poly.pdbx_seq_one_letter_code
_entity_poly.pdbx_strand_id
1 'polypeptide(L)'
;TITGVTLRAYKHLGMVEDIANHGAITNGSAVFLFDGQHLRDLDEPAVDGEEPATGGIMRPVLHELMQKRVRALNIPVRLGITVKTLTNRDNGVDVVFSDESEGRFDLVVGSDSVHSGVRKLAFPHMSEPERTGQGCWRISIEKPPMLEKGEMYFGHKYTVGITRCGEDAVYLWLLTPHERREKHFDDEELYTRMKANLKGFGNSAGWIRDNMTRDHWINYRPLAAKLQPGPWSNGRIVLLGDAVHATTPHLASGAGMAVESAIVLAEELARADNAEAGLKAYEDRRFDRCRDIVESSIAIG
;
A
#
# COMPACT_ATOMS: atom_id res chain seq x y z
N THR A 1 0.98 -3.75 -7.18
CA THR A 1 1.03 -5.21 -7.00
C THR A 1 0.02 -5.62 -5.94
N ILE A 2 -0.63 -6.76 -6.12
CA ILE A 2 -1.54 -7.41 -5.19
C ILE A 2 -1.00 -8.83 -4.96
N THR A 3 -0.65 -9.15 -3.72
CA THR A 3 -0.20 -10.50 -3.33
C THR A 3 -1.40 -11.41 -3.08
N GLY A 4 -1.18 -12.72 -3.04
CA GLY A 4 -2.23 -13.69 -2.70
C GLY A 4 -2.91 -13.41 -1.36
N VAL A 5 -2.13 -12.99 -0.35
CA VAL A 5 -2.67 -12.54 0.95
C VAL A 5 -3.61 -11.35 0.80
N THR A 6 -3.23 -10.39 -0.02
CA THR A 6 -4.05 -9.19 -0.30
C THR A 6 -5.33 -9.57 -1.04
N LEU A 7 -5.26 -10.49 -2.01
CA LEU A 7 -6.45 -10.98 -2.72
C LEU A 7 -7.45 -11.66 -1.77
N ARG A 8 -6.97 -12.44 -0.79
CA ARG A 8 -7.85 -13.04 0.24
C ARG A 8 -8.57 -11.98 1.07
N ALA A 9 -7.89 -10.89 1.45
CA ALA A 9 -8.55 -9.78 2.14
C ALA A 9 -9.65 -9.13 1.26
N TYR A 10 -9.38 -8.92 -0.02
CA TYR A 10 -10.40 -8.43 -0.96
C TYR A 10 -11.53 -9.43 -1.23
N LYS A 11 -11.29 -10.74 -1.08
CA LYS A 11 -12.34 -11.76 -1.16
C LYS A 11 -13.40 -11.58 -0.09
N HIS A 12 -13.01 -11.25 1.15
CA HIS A 12 -13.95 -10.90 2.22
C HIS A 12 -14.83 -9.69 1.88
N LEU A 13 -14.32 -8.79 1.04
CA LEU A 13 -15.08 -7.63 0.56
C LEU A 13 -15.89 -7.92 -0.71
N GLY A 14 -15.82 -9.13 -1.28
CA GLY A 14 -16.48 -9.50 -2.52
C GLY A 14 -15.95 -8.77 -3.75
N MET A 15 -14.64 -8.44 -3.77
CA MET A 15 -14.03 -7.58 -4.80
C MET A 15 -13.06 -8.31 -5.74
N VAL A 16 -12.85 -9.62 -5.58
CA VAL A 16 -11.84 -10.35 -6.38
C VAL A 16 -12.19 -10.36 -7.87
N GLU A 17 -13.47 -10.57 -8.22
CA GLU A 17 -13.93 -10.55 -9.60
C GLU A 17 -13.76 -9.17 -10.25
N ASP A 18 -14.11 -8.10 -9.53
CA ASP A 18 -13.89 -6.74 -9.99
C ASP A 18 -12.40 -6.45 -10.25
N ILE A 19 -11.53 -6.92 -9.35
CA ILE A 19 -10.07 -6.77 -9.49
C ILE A 19 -9.55 -7.58 -10.68
N ALA A 20 -10.05 -8.80 -10.89
CA ALA A 20 -9.67 -9.64 -12.03
C ALA A 20 -10.07 -9.01 -13.38
N ASN A 21 -11.26 -8.44 -13.44
CA ASN A 21 -11.81 -7.84 -14.67
C ASN A 21 -11.16 -6.50 -15.04
N HIS A 22 -10.60 -5.77 -14.08
CA HIS A 22 -10.02 -4.42 -14.31
C HIS A 22 -8.51 -4.35 -14.06
N GLY A 23 -7.90 -5.43 -13.63
CA GLY A 23 -6.47 -5.58 -13.40
C GLY A 23 -5.89 -6.73 -14.21
N ALA A 24 -4.82 -7.32 -13.68
CA ALA A 24 -4.26 -8.56 -14.19
C ALA A 24 -4.01 -9.51 -13.02
N ILE A 25 -4.52 -10.72 -13.09
CA ILE A 25 -4.19 -11.80 -12.16
C ILE A 25 -3.31 -12.79 -12.89
N THR A 26 -2.17 -13.12 -12.29
CA THR A 26 -1.16 -14.04 -12.82
C THR A 26 -0.70 -14.98 -11.71
N ASN A 27 0.00 -16.04 -12.07
CA ASN A 27 0.67 -16.88 -11.09
C ASN A 27 2.17 -16.53 -11.07
N GLY A 28 2.64 -16.04 -9.93
CA GLY A 28 4.05 -15.80 -9.66
C GLY A 28 4.73 -14.72 -10.51
N SER A 29 6.05 -14.79 -10.54
CA SER A 29 6.91 -13.86 -11.25
C SER A 29 8.16 -14.56 -11.79
N ALA A 30 8.67 -14.10 -12.91
CA ALA A 30 9.98 -14.51 -13.43
C ALA A 30 11.09 -13.65 -12.81
N VAL A 31 12.20 -14.27 -12.45
CA VAL A 31 13.36 -13.61 -11.82
C VAL A 31 14.53 -13.61 -12.79
N PHE A 32 15.14 -12.45 -12.95
CA PHE A 32 16.25 -12.21 -13.86
C PHE A 32 17.43 -11.54 -13.14
N LEU A 33 18.62 -11.73 -13.67
CA LEU A 33 19.72 -10.77 -13.48
C LEU A 33 19.42 -9.48 -14.28
N PHE A 34 20.10 -8.40 -13.93
CA PHE A 34 19.87 -7.09 -14.55
C PHE A 34 20.03 -7.12 -16.08
N ASP A 35 20.95 -7.92 -16.62
CA ASP A 35 21.22 -8.05 -18.05
C ASP A 35 20.15 -8.84 -18.83
N GLY A 36 19.17 -9.40 -18.12
CA GLY A 36 18.08 -10.17 -18.70
C GLY A 36 18.31 -11.69 -18.67
N GLN A 37 19.40 -12.18 -18.07
CA GLN A 37 19.56 -13.62 -17.86
C GLN A 37 18.48 -14.13 -16.91
N HIS A 38 17.64 -15.05 -17.38
CA HIS A 38 16.64 -15.71 -16.55
C HIS A 38 17.28 -16.59 -15.49
N LEU A 39 16.89 -16.44 -14.25
CA LEU A 39 17.36 -17.23 -13.12
C LEU A 39 16.38 -18.35 -12.76
N ARG A 40 15.13 -17.97 -12.51
CA ARG A 40 14.07 -18.90 -12.12
C ARG A 40 12.72 -18.23 -12.16
N ASP A 41 11.67 -19.03 -12.12
CA ASP A 41 10.33 -18.60 -11.80
C ASP A 41 10.07 -18.75 -10.30
N LEU A 42 9.28 -17.84 -9.75
CA LEU A 42 8.75 -17.87 -8.39
C LEU A 42 7.24 -18.01 -8.51
N ASP A 43 6.73 -19.17 -8.21
CA ASP A 43 5.30 -19.40 -8.15
C ASP A 43 4.76 -18.94 -6.79
N GLU A 44 3.57 -18.38 -6.79
CA GLU A 44 2.88 -18.07 -5.54
C GLU A 44 2.44 -19.39 -4.87
N PRO A 45 2.60 -19.52 -3.54
CA PRO A 45 2.13 -20.71 -2.85
C PRO A 45 0.60 -20.81 -2.90
N ALA A 46 0.09 -21.99 -3.18
CA ALA A 46 -1.32 -22.29 -2.96
C ALA A 46 -1.63 -22.17 -1.47
N VAL A 47 -2.72 -21.52 -1.11
CA VAL A 47 -3.16 -21.38 0.28
C VAL A 47 -4.62 -21.83 0.36
N ASP A 48 -4.91 -22.72 1.30
CA ASP A 48 -6.26 -23.19 1.59
C ASP A 48 -6.99 -23.84 0.39
N GLY A 49 -6.24 -24.48 -0.52
CA GLY A 49 -6.78 -25.14 -1.71
C GLY A 49 -7.25 -24.19 -2.82
N GLU A 50 -6.95 -22.92 -2.71
CA GLU A 50 -7.20 -21.94 -3.77
C GLU A 50 -6.04 -21.91 -4.77
N GLU A 51 -6.34 -21.60 -6.02
CA GLU A 51 -5.31 -21.38 -7.05
C GLU A 51 -4.36 -20.26 -6.63
N PRO A 52 -3.04 -20.48 -6.77
CA PRO A 52 -2.07 -19.46 -6.48
C PRO A 52 -2.30 -18.23 -7.37
N ALA A 53 -2.44 -17.07 -6.76
CA ALA A 53 -2.69 -15.86 -7.51
C ALA A 53 -1.94 -14.66 -6.94
N THR A 54 -1.32 -13.92 -7.82
CA THR A 54 -0.80 -12.58 -7.58
C THR A 54 -1.26 -11.69 -8.72
N GLY A 55 -1.08 -10.40 -8.62
CA GLY A 55 -1.49 -9.55 -9.73
C GLY A 55 -1.17 -8.08 -9.51
N GLY A 56 -1.77 -7.29 -10.35
CA GLY A 56 -1.72 -5.85 -10.27
C GLY A 56 -2.98 -5.20 -10.79
N ILE A 57 -3.25 -4.05 -10.24
CA ILE A 57 -4.30 -3.16 -10.71
C ILE A 57 -3.81 -1.72 -10.54
N MET A 58 -4.18 -0.86 -11.45
CA MET A 58 -3.87 0.56 -11.31
C MET A 58 -4.60 1.13 -10.10
N ARG A 59 -3.87 1.88 -9.26
CA ARG A 59 -4.44 2.44 -8.01
C ARG A 59 -5.71 3.28 -8.24
N PRO A 60 -5.81 4.15 -9.27
CA PRO A 60 -7.05 4.87 -9.54
C PRO A 60 -8.24 3.95 -9.82
N VAL A 61 -8.01 2.86 -10.56
CA VAL A 61 -9.05 1.87 -10.90
C VAL A 61 -9.54 1.16 -9.65
N LEU A 62 -8.63 0.65 -8.81
CA LEU A 62 -8.99 0.03 -7.53
C LEU A 62 -9.76 1.00 -6.63
N HIS A 63 -9.32 2.25 -6.57
CA HIS A 63 -10.00 3.29 -5.79
C HIS A 63 -11.43 3.54 -6.29
N GLU A 64 -11.64 3.57 -7.61
CA GLU A 64 -12.97 3.72 -8.20
C GLU A 64 -13.89 2.54 -7.83
N LEU A 65 -13.38 1.30 -7.93
CA LEU A 65 -14.13 0.10 -7.52
C LEU A 65 -14.54 0.15 -6.05
N MET A 66 -13.60 0.53 -5.16
CA MET A 66 -13.89 0.69 -3.73
C MET A 66 -14.90 1.82 -3.48
N GLN A 67 -14.81 2.95 -4.17
CA GLN A 67 -15.79 4.03 -4.07
C GLN A 67 -17.19 3.60 -4.51
N LYS A 68 -17.30 2.85 -5.62
CA LYS A 68 -18.59 2.27 -6.08
C LYS A 68 -19.20 1.40 -4.97
N ARG A 69 -18.39 0.57 -4.31
CA ARG A 69 -18.84 -0.28 -3.21
C ARG A 69 -19.34 0.52 -2.01
N VAL A 70 -18.58 1.54 -1.59
CA VAL A 70 -18.95 2.43 -0.48
C VAL A 70 -20.27 3.13 -0.76
N ARG A 71 -20.48 3.64 -1.99
CA ARG A 71 -21.73 4.28 -2.39
C ARG A 71 -22.90 3.30 -2.43
N ALA A 72 -22.67 2.08 -2.93
CA ALA A 72 -23.71 1.03 -2.97
C ALA A 72 -24.21 0.63 -1.55
N LEU A 73 -23.33 0.79 -0.55
CA LEU A 73 -23.68 0.58 0.86
C LEU A 73 -24.30 1.81 1.52
N ASN A 74 -24.54 2.89 0.76
CA ASN A 74 -25.09 4.17 1.27
C ASN A 74 -24.25 4.78 2.40
N ILE A 75 -22.94 4.55 2.43
CA ILE A 75 -22.02 5.13 3.40
C ILE A 75 -21.77 6.60 3.01
N PRO A 76 -22.06 7.59 3.88
CA PRO A 76 -21.82 8.99 3.58
C PRO A 76 -20.32 9.27 3.40
N VAL A 77 -19.97 9.98 2.32
CA VAL A 77 -18.59 10.41 2.04
C VAL A 77 -18.57 11.93 1.91
N ARG A 78 -17.73 12.58 2.72
CA ARG A 78 -17.49 14.02 2.68
C ARG A 78 -16.07 14.26 2.15
N LEU A 79 -15.97 14.86 0.97
CA LEU A 79 -14.68 15.18 0.33
C LEU A 79 -14.22 16.60 0.68
N GLY A 80 -12.89 16.82 0.69
CA GLY A 80 -12.30 18.12 0.96
C GLY A 80 -12.34 18.54 2.44
N ILE A 81 -12.68 17.62 3.34
CA ILE A 81 -12.85 17.86 4.77
C ILE A 81 -11.94 16.93 5.56
N THR A 82 -11.31 17.45 6.59
CA THR A 82 -10.49 16.68 7.53
C THR A 82 -10.90 16.98 8.98
N VAL A 83 -10.39 16.19 9.91
CA VAL A 83 -10.61 16.39 11.34
C VAL A 83 -9.70 17.53 11.84
N LYS A 84 -10.28 18.45 12.61
CA LYS A 84 -9.60 19.58 13.27
C LYS A 84 -9.34 19.30 14.74
N THR A 85 -10.34 18.80 15.46
CA THR A 85 -10.23 18.39 16.87
C THR A 85 -11.00 17.13 17.17
N LEU A 86 -10.52 16.38 18.15
CA LEU A 86 -11.13 15.16 18.67
C LEU A 86 -11.23 15.26 20.20
N THR A 87 -12.39 14.99 20.75
CA THR A 87 -12.60 14.98 22.19
C THR A 87 -13.32 13.69 22.60
N ASN A 88 -12.60 12.79 23.29
CA ASN A 88 -13.21 11.59 23.86
C ASN A 88 -14.29 11.95 24.89
N ARG A 89 -15.38 11.20 24.86
CA ARG A 89 -16.46 11.20 25.85
C ARG A 89 -16.75 9.77 26.27
N ASP A 90 -17.47 9.58 27.34
CA ASP A 90 -17.82 8.23 27.85
C ASP A 90 -18.51 7.38 26.77
N ASN A 91 -19.41 7.98 25.98
CA ASN A 91 -20.23 7.30 25.00
C ASN A 91 -19.97 7.74 23.54
N GLY A 92 -18.79 8.26 23.22
CA GLY A 92 -18.47 8.67 21.85
C GLY A 92 -17.30 9.63 21.77
N VAL A 93 -17.12 10.20 20.59
CA VAL A 93 -16.11 11.20 20.28
C VAL A 93 -16.78 12.42 19.66
N ASP A 94 -16.59 13.59 20.25
CA ASP A 94 -16.99 14.83 19.63
C ASP A 94 -15.88 15.24 18.63
N VAL A 95 -16.27 15.55 17.41
CA VAL A 95 -15.36 15.88 16.29
C VAL A 95 -15.73 17.25 15.75
N VAL A 96 -14.72 18.11 15.62
CA VAL A 96 -14.83 19.36 14.84
C VAL A 96 -14.03 19.14 13.54
N PHE A 97 -14.64 19.45 12.41
CA PHE A 97 -14.05 19.32 11.10
C PHE A 97 -13.42 20.61 10.60
N SER A 98 -12.63 20.54 9.53
CA SER A 98 -11.94 21.71 8.94
C SER A 98 -12.86 22.78 8.36
N ASP A 99 -14.13 22.45 8.09
CA ASP A 99 -15.17 23.36 7.65
C ASP A 99 -16.02 23.91 8.82
N GLU A 100 -15.53 23.78 10.05
CA GLU A 100 -16.18 24.17 11.32
C GLU A 100 -17.48 23.42 11.63
N SER A 101 -17.87 22.43 10.82
CA SER A 101 -18.98 21.54 11.18
C SER A 101 -18.59 20.63 12.33
N GLU A 102 -19.55 20.20 13.10
CA GLU A 102 -19.37 19.32 14.25
C GLU A 102 -20.16 18.03 14.09
N GLY A 103 -19.71 16.98 14.78
CA GLY A 103 -20.39 15.71 14.82
C GLY A 103 -20.01 14.91 16.07
N ARG A 104 -20.89 14.01 16.47
CA ARG A 104 -20.61 13.03 17.51
C ARG A 104 -20.73 11.64 16.95
N PHE A 105 -19.73 10.81 17.22
CA PHE A 105 -19.61 9.46 16.68
C PHE A 105 -19.33 8.47 17.82
N ASP A 106 -19.85 7.25 17.69
CA ASP A 106 -19.60 6.18 18.66
C ASP A 106 -18.14 5.76 18.68
N LEU A 107 -17.46 5.86 17.50
CA LEU A 107 -16.07 5.51 17.29
C LEU A 107 -15.47 6.38 16.18
N VAL A 108 -14.19 6.73 16.30
CA VAL A 108 -13.41 7.36 15.24
C VAL A 108 -12.28 6.45 14.84
N VAL A 109 -12.19 6.13 13.54
CA VAL A 109 -11.10 5.32 12.96
C VAL A 109 -10.18 6.22 12.15
N GLY A 110 -8.94 6.41 12.60
CA GLY A 110 -7.90 7.13 11.89
C GLY A 110 -7.20 6.23 10.89
N SER A 111 -7.62 6.31 9.61
CA SER A 111 -6.99 5.62 8.48
C SER A 111 -6.48 6.61 7.43
N ASP A 112 -5.97 7.74 7.91
CA ASP A 112 -5.63 8.94 7.15
C ASP A 112 -4.15 9.00 6.73
N SER A 113 -3.57 7.80 6.44
CA SER A 113 -2.27 7.60 5.82
C SER A 113 -1.06 7.82 6.75
N VAL A 114 0.13 7.73 6.17
CA VAL A 114 1.44 7.74 6.85
C VAL A 114 1.68 9.00 7.70
N HIS A 115 1.14 10.15 7.29
CA HIS A 115 1.22 11.42 8.00
C HIS A 115 -0.03 11.77 8.82
N SER A 116 -0.72 10.77 9.30
CA SER A 116 -2.01 10.83 9.99
C SER A 116 -2.20 12.04 10.91
N GLY A 117 -3.23 12.82 10.63
CA GLY A 117 -3.68 13.91 11.48
C GLY A 117 -4.36 13.40 12.76
N VAL A 118 -5.13 12.31 12.64
CA VAL A 118 -5.77 11.66 13.80
C VAL A 118 -4.72 11.15 14.78
N ARG A 119 -3.61 10.54 14.29
CA ARG A 119 -2.50 10.12 15.14
C ARG A 119 -1.93 11.32 15.91
N LYS A 120 -1.65 12.44 15.23
CA LYS A 120 -1.09 13.64 15.87
C LYS A 120 -2.01 14.22 16.93
N LEU A 121 -3.32 14.20 16.69
CA LEU A 121 -4.30 14.76 17.61
C LEU A 121 -4.55 13.87 18.85
N ALA A 122 -4.62 12.56 18.66
CA ALA A 122 -5.08 11.64 19.70
C ALA A 122 -3.96 10.79 20.33
N PHE A 123 -2.77 10.71 19.72
CA PHE A 123 -1.67 9.82 20.16
C PHE A 123 -0.34 10.57 20.25
N PRO A 124 -0.17 11.51 21.18
CA PRO A 124 1.02 12.37 21.27
C PRO A 124 2.33 11.61 21.58
N HIS A 125 2.23 10.36 22.03
CA HIS A 125 3.38 9.48 22.27
C HIS A 125 3.90 8.80 21.00
N MET A 126 3.13 8.82 19.92
CA MET A 126 3.52 8.24 18.63
C MET A 126 4.29 9.24 17.78
N SER A 127 5.23 8.77 16.99
CA SER A 127 6.10 9.61 16.16
C SER A 127 5.80 9.48 14.67
N GLU A 128 6.41 10.37 13.88
CA GLU A 128 6.38 10.25 12.42
C GLU A 128 7.16 9.01 11.97
N PRO A 129 6.81 8.41 10.82
CA PRO A 129 7.58 7.35 10.19
C PRO A 129 9.02 7.77 9.88
N GLU A 130 9.92 6.81 9.99
CA GLU A 130 11.34 7.04 9.80
C GLU A 130 11.75 6.70 8.37
N ARG A 131 12.67 7.51 7.81
CA ARG A 131 13.24 7.28 6.48
C ARG A 131 14.12 6.03 6.50
N THR A 132 13.94 5.15 5.51
CA THR A 132 14.69 3.90 5.42
C THR A 132 16.01 4.02 4.65
N GLY A 133 16.33 5.19 4.10
CA GLY A 133 17.53 5.39 3.27
C GLY A 133 17.35 4.94 1.83
N GLN A 134 16.14 4.60 1.42
CA GLN A 134 15.81 4.21 0.07
C GLN A 134 14.73 5.10 -0.54
N GLY A 135 14.68 5.11 -1.88
CA GLY A 135 13.63 5.73 -2.66
C GLY A 135 13.09 4.77 -3.73
N CYS A 136 11.84 4.96 -4.06
CA CYS A 136 11.16 4.16 -5.08
C CYS A 136 10.72 5.03 -6.25
N TRP A 137 11.23 4.70 -7.41
CA TRP A 137 10.83 5.23 -8.71
C TRP A 137 9.68 4.40 -9.26
N ARG A 138 8.77 5.03 -9.97
CA ARG A 138 7.59 4.37 -10.54
C ARG A 138 7.26 4.96 -11.90
N ILE A 139 6.92 4.10 -12.85
CA ILE A 139 6.36 4.47 -14.15
C ILE A 139 5.22 3.53 -14.50
N SER A 140 4.18 4.07 -15.12
CA SER A 140 3.15 3.28 -15.81
C SER A 140 3.30 3.49 -17.30
N ILE A 141 3.34 2.40 -18.05
CA ILE A 141 3.59 2.38 -19.48
C ILE A 141 2.88 1.17 -20.10
N GLU A 142 2.79 1.14 -21.43
CA GLU A 142 2.28 0.01 -22.18
C GLU A 142 3.09 -1.27 -21.87
N LYS A 143 2.39 -2.38 -21.94
CA LYS A 143 2.98 -3.70 -21.66
C LYS A 143 4.03 -4.06 -22.71
N PRO A 144 5.30 -4.36 -22.30
CA PRO A 144 6.29 -4.91 -23.21
C PRO A 144 5.78 -6.18 -23.93
N PRO A 145 6.02 -6.32 -25.24
CA PRO A 145 5.50 -7.47 -26.01
C PRO A 145 5.92 -8.83 -25.48
N MET A 146 7.11 -8.93 -24.87
CA MET A 146 7.67 -10.15 -24.31
C MET A 146 7.20 -10.49 -22.90
N LEU A 147 6.50 -9.56 -22.24
CA LEU A 147 6.10 -9.74 -20.84
C LEU A 147 4.84 -10.60 -20.72
N GLU A 148 4.96 -11.77 -20.15
CA GLU A 148 3.86 -12.73 -19.93
C GLU A 148 3.31 -12.65 -18.51
N LYS A 149 4.20 -12.58 -17.51
CA LYS A 149 3.87 -12.48 -16.07
C LYS A 149 4.69 -11.38 -15.41
N GLY A 150 4.56 -11.20 -14.10
CA GLY A 150 5.40 -10.27 -13.35
C GLY A 150 6.88 -10.62 -13.49
N GLU A 151 7.75 -9.62 -13.49
CA GLU A 151 9.19 -9.79 -13.61
C GLU A 151 9.91 -9.06 -12.49
N MET A 152 10.97 -9.68 -11.96
CA MET A 152 11.90 -9.08 -11.00
C MET A 152 13.32 -9.17 -11.51
N TYR A 153 14.07 -8.07 -11.42
CA TYR A 153 15.46 -7.96 -11.85
C TYR A 153 16.34 -7.57 -10.68
N PHE A 154 17.39 -8.34 -10.46
CA PHE A 154 18.40 -8.05 -9.45
C PHE A 154 19.66 -7.51 -10.12
N GLY A 155 19.94 -6.23 -9.90
CA GLY A 155 21.15 -5.56 -10.33
C GLY A 155 22.15 -5.40 -9.20
N HIS A 156 23.36 -4.90 -9.53
CA HIS A 156 24.40 -4.67 -8.53
C HIS A 156 24.04 -3.62 -7.48
N LYS A 157 23.19 -2.65 -7.84
CA LYS A 157 22.81 -1.52 -6.98
C LYS A 157 21.31 -1.33 -6.84
N TYR A 158 20.53 -1.83 -7.80
CA TYR A 158 19.13 -1.54 -7.93
C TYR A 158 18.33 -2.82 -8.15
N THR A 159 17.13 -2.82 -7.62
CA THR A 159 16.13 -3.86 -7.89
C THR A 159 14.98 -3.24 -8.66
N VAL A 160 14.59 -3.92 -9.74
CA VAL A 160 13.45 -3.52 -10.58
C VAL A 160 12.39 -4.61 -10.53
N GLY A 161 11.14 -4.19 -10.45
CA GLY A 161 10.01 -5.11 -10.65
C GLY A 161 9.02 -4.54 -11.62
N ILE A 162 8.41 -5.42 -12.40
CA ILE A 162 7.37 -5.09 -13.38
C ILE A 162 6.15 -5.93 -13.06
N THR A 163 5.01 -5.27 -12.90
CA THR A 163 3.73 -5.91 -12.58
C THR A 163 2.71 -5.55 -13.65
N ARG A 164 2.00 -6.53 -14.20
CA ARG A 164 0.86 -6.28 -15.07
C ARG A 164 -0.27 -5.63 -14.28
N CYS A 165 -0.88 -4.61 -14.84
CA CYS A 165 -1.97 -3.85 -14.19
C CYS A 165 -3.23 -3.78 -15.04
N GLY A 166 -3.33 -4.64 -16.05
CA GLY A 166 -4.39 -4.75 -17.01
C GLY A 166 -3.90 -5.56 -18.20
N GLU A 167 -4.67 -5.56 -19.29
CA GLU A 167 -4.32 -6.26 -20.52
C GLU A 167 -3.08 -5.63 -21.17
N ASP A 168 -3.08 -4.31 -21.33
CA ASP A 168 -2.08 -3.55 -22.10
C ASP A 168 -1.19 -2.64 -21.25
N ALA A 169 -1.31 -2.66 -19.92
CA ALA A 169 -0.58 -1.76 -19.04
C ALA A 169 0.28 -2.50 -18.02
N VAL A 170 1.44 -1.93 -17.76
CA VAL A 170 2.32 -2.37 -16.68
C VAL A 170 2.70 -1.20 -15.77
N TYR A 171 3.12 -1.59 -14.58
CA TYR A 171 3.68 -0.74 -13.58
C TYR A 171 5.09 -1.24 -13.26
N LEU A 172 6.09 -0.42 -13.55
CA LEU A 172 7.46 -0.69 -13.15
C LEU A 172 7.78 0.10 -11.89
N TRP A 173 8.39 -0.57 -10.92
CA TRP A 173 9.03 0.05 -9.78
C TRP A 173 10.52 -0.24 -9.77
N LEU A 174 11.31 0.75 -9.33
CA LEU A 174 12.75 0.67 -9.20
C LEU A 174 13.14 1.20 -7.83
N LEU A 175 13.89 0.42 -7.06
CA LEU A 175 14.41 0.80 -5.75
C LEU A 175 15.85 1.29 -5.89
N THR A 176 16.14 2.45 -5.31
CA THR A 176 17.46 3.06 -5.28
C THR A 176 17.81 3.54 -3.89
N PRO A 177 19.10 3.62 -3.50
CA PRO A 177 19.51 4.38 -2.34
C PRO A 177 18.96 5.82 -2.40
N HIS A 178 18.55 6.35 -1.27
CA HIS A 178 18.09 7.72 -1.14
C HIS A 178 19.07 8.54 -0.31
N GLU A 179 19.63 9.58 -0.89
CA GLU A 179 20.44 10.55 -0.16
C GLU A 179 19.52 11.34 0.80
N ARG A 180 19.97 11.55 2.03
CA ARG A 180 19.16 12.12 3.14
C ARG A 180 18.59 13.52 2.90
N ARG A 181 19.00 14.22 1.84
CA ARG A 181 18.44 15.53 1.46
C ARG A 181 17.22 15.32 0.58
N GLU A 182 16.07 15.79 1.04
CA GLU A 182 14.88 15.85 0.21
C GLU A 182 15.15 16.71 -1.01
N LYS A 183 15.11 16.10 -2.18
CA LYS A 183 15.06 16.79 -3.45
C LYS A 183 13.70 16.52 -4.08
N HIS A 184 12.97 17.57 -4.36
CA HIS A 184 11.91 17.51 -5.36
C HIS A 184 12.60 17.49 -6.72
N PHE A 185 12.33 16.46 -7.51
CA PHE A 185 12.74 16.39 -8.90
C PHE A 185 11.61 16.98 -9.75
N ASP A 186 11.96 17.81 -10.71
CA ASP A 186 11.03 18.19 -11.77
C ASP A 186 10.83 17.03 -12.77
N ASP A 187 9.88 17.19 -13.70
CA ASP A 187 9.52 16.12 -14.64
C ASP A 187 10.69 15.72 -15.55
N GLU A 188 11.53 16.68 -15.97
CA GLU A 188 12.72 16.37 -16.78
C GLU A 188 13.79 15.63 -15.98
N GLU A 189 14.00 16.00 -14.74
CA GLU A 189 14.89 15.26 -13.83
C GLU A 189 14.36 13.85 -13.56
N LEU A 190 13.05 13.69 -13.32
CA LEU A 190 12.42 12.37 -13.12
C LEU A 190 12.66 11.46 -14.31
N TYR A 191 12.36 11.94 -15.52
CA TYR A 191 12.58 11.19 -16.76
C TYR A 191 14.05 10.80 -16.95
N THR A 192 14.94 11.79 -16.90
CA THR A 192 16.37 11.59 -17.18
C THR A 192 17.01 10.63 -16.18
N ARG A 193 16.70 10.79 -14.89
CA ARG A 193 17.25 9.93 -13.82
C ARG A 193 16.68 8.52 -13.89
N MET A 194 15.40 8.35 -14.13
CA MET A 194 14.82 7.01 -14.25
C MET A 194 15.40 6.26 -15.43
N LYS A 195 15.54 6.92 -16.59
CA LYS A 195 16.17 6.34 -17.77
C LYS A 195 17.64 5.95 -17.53
N ALA A 196 18.39 6.79 -16.81
CA ALA A 196 19.77 6.50 -16.41
C ALA A 196 19.86 5.32 -15.42
N ASN A 197 18.95 5.24 -14.44
CA ASN A 197 18.92 4.15 -13.47
C ASN A 197 18.56 2.80 -14.10
N LEU A 198 17.81 2.79 -15.21
CA LEU A 198 17.49 1.59 -15.98
C LEU A 198 18.60 1.19 -16.99
N LYS A 199 19.69 1.96 -17.07
CA LYS A 199 20.79 1.65 -17.97
C LYS A 199 21.41 0.29 -17.63
N GLY A 200 21.53 -0.57 -18.64
CA GLY A 200 22.10 -1.92 -18.50
C GLY A 200 21.06 -2.99 -18.17
N PHE A 201 19.83 -2.62 -17.79
CA PHE A 201 18.78 -3.61 -17.66
C PHE A 201 18.32 -4.12 -19.02
N GLY A 202 18.13 -5.44 -19.13
CA GLY A 202 17.71 -6.16 -20.33
C GLY A 202 16.20 -6.46 -20.34
N ASN A 203 15.77 -7.26 -21.30
CA ASN A 203 14.40 -7.76 -21.48
C ASN A 203 13.33 -6.65 -21.33
N SER A 204 12.23 -6.89 -20.61
CA SER A 204 11.14 -5.94 -20.45
C SER A 204 11.57 -4.64 -19.76
N ALA A 205 12.50 -4.68 -18.82
CA ALA A 205 13.03 -3.46 -18.19
C ALA A 205 13.83 -2.60 -19.18
N GLY A 206 14.62 -3.24 -20.04
CA GLY A 206 15.32 -2.60 -21.15
C GLY A 206 14.36 -2.00 -22.17
N TRP A 207 13.32 -2.75 -22.54
CA TRP A 207 12.28 -2.26 -23.44
C TRP A 207 11.59 -1.01 -22.87
N ILE A 208 11.22 -1.02 -21.58
CA ILE A 208 10.61 0.14 -20.91
C ILE A 208 11.55 1.35 -20.96
N ARG A 209 12.85 1.17 -20.64
CA ARG A 209 13.86 2.24 -20.75
C ARG A 209 13.87 2.87 -22.14
N ASP A 210 13.79 2.06 -23.20
CA ASP A 210 13.95 2.51 -24.57
C ASP A 210 12.67 3.13 -25.15
N ASN A 211 11.48 2.74 -24.63
CA ASN A 211 10.17 3.22 -25.08
C ASN A 211 9.57 4.30 -24.17
N MET A 212 10.11 4.53 -22.96
CA MET A 212 9.61 5.61 -22.11
C MET A 212 9.87 6.99 -22.73
N THR A 213 8.88 7.87 -22.63
CA THR A 213 8.92 9.26 -23.09
C THR A 213 8.68 10.23 -21.95
N ARG A 214 8.81 11.53 -22.19
CA ARG A 214 8.51 12.57 -21.21
C ARG A 214 7.03 12.70 -20.88
N ASP A 215 6.16 12.17 -21.71
CA ASP A 215 4.71 12.18 -21.49
C ASP A 215 4.24 11.12 -20.50
N HIS A 216 5.09 10.12 -20.22
CA HIS A 216 4.77 9.11 -19.22
C HIS A 216 4.83 9.68 -17.80
N TRP A 217 3.84 9.34 -16.99
CA TRP A 217 3.84 9.70 -15.58
C TRP A 217 4.93 8.93 -14.84
N ILE A 218 5.91 9.66 -14.34
CA ILE A 218 7.00 9.13 -13.51
C ILE A 218 6.90 9.73 -12.12
N ASN A 219 7.05 8.90 -11.11
CA ASN A 219 7.01 9.33 -9.72
C ASN A 219 8.21 8.78 -8.94
N TYR A 220 8.77 9.62 -8.09
CA TYR A 220 9.78 9.24 -7.12
C TYR A 220 9.31 9.60 -5.72
N ARG A 221 9.46 8.67 -4.78
CA ARG A 221 9.18 8.90 -3.36
C ARG A 221 10.25 8.27 -2.49
N PRO A 222 10.85 9.02 -1.54
CA PRO A 222 11.61 8.43 -0.46
C PRO A 222 10.72 7.50 0.36
N LEU A 223 11.29 6.39 0.80
CA LEU A 223 10.57 5.39 1.60
C LEU A 223 10.69 5.72 3.09
N ALA A 224 9.59 5.56 3.78
CA ALA A 224 9.51 5.66 5.22
C ALA A 224 8.62 4.53 5.76
N ALA A 225 8.94 4.01 6.93
CA ALA A 225 8.20 2.96 7.59
C ALA A 225 8.18 3.19 9.09
N LYS A 226 7.15 2.71 9.74
CA LYS A 226 7.05 2.65 11.21
C LYS A 226 5.87 1.78 11.63
N LEU A 227 6.16 0.82 12.48
CA LEU A 227 5.14 0.27 13.35
C LEU A 227 5.05 1.16 14.60
N GLN A 228 3.90 1.73 14.84
CA GLN A 228 3.69 2.53 16.05
C GLN A 228 3.57 1.61 17.27
N PRO A 229 4.12 2.01 18.43
CA PRO A 229 3.91 1.27 19.66
C PRO A 229 2.45 1.28 20.07
N GLY A 230 2.03 0.26 20.78
CA GLY A 230 0.72 0.27 21.43
C GLY A 230 0.62 1.31 22.57
N PRO A 231 -0.60 1.64 23.01
CA PRO A 231 -1.88 1.20 22.46
C PRO A 231 -2.24 1.93 21.16
N TRP A 232 -2.90 1.20 20.24
CA TRP A 232 -3.41 1.75 18.97
C TRP A 232 -4.76 2.42 19.11
N SER A 233 -5.33 2.37 20.29
CA SER A 233 -6.58 3.06 20.65
C SER A 233 -6.38 4.01 21.82
N ASN A 234 -7.15 5.10 21.82
CA ASN A 234 -7.25 6.05 22.91
C ASN A 234 -8.74 6.36 23.14
N GLY A 235 -9.33 5.76 24.16
CA GLY A 235 -10.78 5.77 24.36
C GLY A 235 -11.49 5.18 23.15
N ARG A 236 -12.31 5.98 22.48
CA ARG A 236 -13.08 5.58 21.30
C ARG A 236 -12.45 6.07 19.98
N ILE A 237 -11.14 6.34 19.97
CA ILE A 237 -10.37 6.68 18.77
C ILE A 237 -9.38 5.56 18.54
N VAL A 238 -9.32 4.99 17.32
CA VAL A 238 -8.42 3.90 16.94
C VAL A 238 -7.70 4.23 15.64
N LEU A 239 -6.45 3.78 15.51
CA LEU A 239 -5.68 3.90 14.28
C LEU A 239 -5.68 2.61 13.47
N LEU A 240 -5.63 2.76 12.14
CA LEU A 240 -5.66 1.67 11.18
C LEU A 240 -4.78 2.00 9.95
N GLY A 241 -4.25 0.97 9.30
CA GLY A 241 -3.48 1.12 8.07
C GLY A 241 -2.16 1.88 8.30
N ASP A 242 -1.73 2.66 7.30
CA ASP A 242 -0.47 3.41 7.35
C ASP A 242 -0.40 4.43 8.49
N ALA A 243 -1.54 4.79 9.10
CA ALA A 243 -1.55 5.64 10.28
C ALA A 243 -0.84 4.99 11.47
N VAL A 244 -0.81 3.66 11.54
CA VAL A 244 -0.23 2.90 12.65
C VAL A 244 0.85 1.88 12.24
N HIS A 245 0.77 1.29 11.03
CA HIS A 245 1.72 0.27 10.57
C HIS A 245 2.22 0.53 9.14
N ALA A 246 2.74 1.75 8.91
CA ALA A 246 3.34 2.12 7.64
C ALA A 246 4.54 1.22 7.29
N THR A 247 4.57 0.66 6.09
CA THR A 247 5.60 -0.28 5.64
C THR A 247 6.23 0.14 4.33
N THR A 248 7.43 -0.37 4.04
CA THR A 248 8.07 -0.25 2.72
C THR A 248 7.43 -1.18 1.70
N PRO A 249 7.61 -0.94 0.38
CA PRO A 249 6.93 -1.72 -0.67
C PRO A 249 7.53 -3.10 -0.94
N HIS A 250 8.60 -3.52 -0.26
CA HIS A 250 9.37 -4.73 -0.58
C HIS A 250 8.54 -6.01 -0.55
N LEU A 251 7.60 -6.13 0.39
CA LEU A 251 6.68 -7.27 0.48
C LEU A 251 5.33 -7.03 -0.22
N ALA A 252 5.16 -5.87 -0.86
CA ALA A 252 3.91 -5.47 -1.53
C ALA A 252 2.64 -5.62 -0.67
N SER A 253 2.75 -5.61 0.65
CA SER A 253 1.69 -6.02 1.60
C SER A 253 0.94 -4.85 2.25
N GLY A 254 1.39 -3.59 2.12
CA GLY A 254 0.84 -2.46 2.88
C GLY A 254 -0.67 -2.26 2.71
N ALA A 255 -1.15 -2.27 1.46
CA ALA A 255 -2.59 -2.15 1.19
C ALA A 255 -3.38 -3.35 1.72
N GLY A 256 -2.85 -4.57 1.54
CA GLY A 256 -3.46 -5.80 2.08
C GLY A 256 -3.56 -5.77 3.60
N MET A 257 -2.49 -5.36 4.28
CA MET A 257 -2.50 -5.20 5.74
C MET A 257 -3.57 -4.21 6.22
N ALA A 258 -3.76 -3.10 5.50
CA ALA A 258 -4.77 -2.12 5.87
C ALA A 258 -6.19 -2.70 5.74
N VAL A 259 -6.47 -3.45 4.67
CA VAL A 259 -7.76 -4.15 4.47
C VAL A 259 -7.95 -5.23 5.53
N GLU A 260 -6.94 -6.07 5.80
CA GLU A 260 -6.99 -7.06 6.87
C GLU A 260 -7.28 -6.41 8.24
N SER A 261 -6.62 -5.29 8.52
CA SER A 261 -6.82 -4.55 9.77
C SER A 261 -8.25 -4.02 9.89
N ALA A 262 -8.85 -3.55 8.80
CA ALA A 262 -10.24 -3.10 8.78
C ALA A 262 -11.22 -4.25 9.04
N ILE A 263 -10.98 -5.41 8.42
CA ILE A 263 -11.79 -6.62 8.63
C ILE A 263 -11.70 -7.07 10.10
N VAL A 264 -10.49 -7.18 10.64
CA VAL A 264 -10.28 -7.62 12.02
C VAL A 264 -10.89 -6.62 13.01
N LEU A 265 -10.75 -5.32 12.78
CA LEU A 265 -11.39 -4.31 13.62
C LEU A 265 -12.92 -4.48 13.65
N ALA A 266 -13.53 -4.68 12.50
CA ALA A 266 -14.97 -4.90 12.39
C ALA A 266 -15.41 -6.19 13.10
N GLU A 267 -14.67 -7.28 12.92
CA GLU A 267 -14.94 -8.56 13.57
C GLU A 267 -14.84 -8.49 15.09
N GLU A 268 -13.80 -7.85 15.63
CA GLU A 268 -13.59 -7.77 17.08
C GLU A 268 -14.59 -6.82 17.74
N LEU A 269 -14.94 -5.72 17.09
CA LEU A 269 -16.02 -4.83 17.58
C LEU A 269 -17.39 -5.53 17.59
N ALA A 270 -17.66 -6.39 16.61
CA ALA A 270 -18.91 -7.14 16.54
C ALA A 270 -19.02 -8.27 17.59
N ARG A 271 -17.89 -8.79 18.05
CA ARG A 271 -17.84 -9.89 19.04
C ARG A 271 -17.77 -9.42 20.49
N ALA A 272 -17.24 -8.21 20.70
CA ALA A 272 -16.95 -7.70 22.03
C ALA A 272 -18.20 -7.14 22.72
N ASP A 273 -18.23 -7.24 24.05
CA ASP A 273 -19.30 -6.69 24.90
C ASP A 273 -19.32 -5.14 24.91
N ASN A 274 -18.19 -4.53 24.60
CA ASN A 274 -18.05 -3.08 24.54
C ASN A 274 -16.88 -2.67 23.60
N ALA A 275 -16.86 -1.39 23.23
CA ALA A 275 -15.88 -0.87 22.28
C ALA A 275 -14.42 -1.03 22.78
N GLU A 276 -14.15 -0.81 24.07
CA GLU A 276 -12.80 -0.90 24.63
C GLU A 276 -12.24 -2.31 24.51
N ALA A 277 -13.03 -3.33 24.86
CA ALA A 277 -12.64 -4.73 24.70
C ALA A 277 -12.40 -5.11 23.23
N GLY A 278 -13.25 -4.63 22.32
CA GLY A 278 -13.08 -4.87 20.87
C GLY A 278 -11.84 -4.20 20.30
N LEU A 279 -11.54 -2.98 20.71
CA LEU A 279 -10.34 -2.24 20.27
C LEU A 279 -9.05 -2.90 20.79
N LYS A 280 -9.06 -3.37 22.03
CA LYS A 280 -7.94 -4.14 22.57
C LYS A 280 -7.74 -5.45 21.82
N ALA A 281 -8.79 -6.22 21.59
CA ALA A 281 -8.75 -7.47 20.86
C ALA A 281 -8.26 -7.28 19.40
N TYR A 282 -8.66 -6.18 18.76
CA TYR A 282 -8.12 -5.78 17.45
C TYR A 282 -6.60 -5.62 17.47
N GLU A 283 -6.08 -4.85 18.42
CA GLU A 283 -4.62 -4.63 18.54
C GLU A 283 -3.89 -5.94 18.84
N ASP A 284 -4.35 -6.71 19.83
CA ASP A 284 -3.75 -7.99 20.22
C ASP A 284 -3.67 -8.97 19.03
N ARG A 285 -4.69 -9.00 18.18
CA ARG A 285 -4.74 -9.87 17.01
C ARG A 285 -3.89 -9.38 15.84
N ARG A 286 -3.63 -8.06 15.75
CA ARG A 286 -2.95 -7.45 14.59
C ARG A 286 -1.49 -7.12 14.84
N PHE A 287 -1.10 -6.80 16.07
CA PHE A 287 0.21 -6.23 16.38
C PHE A 287 1.37 -7.08 15.87
N ASP A 288 1.44 -8.35 16.28
CA ASP A 288 2.56 -9.22 15.91
C ASP A 288 2.65 -9.42 14.39
N ARG A 289 1.53 -9.67 13.72
CA ARG A 289 1.53 -9.83 12.27
C ARG A 289 1.96 -8.55 11.54
N CYS A 290 1.52 -7.38 11.99
CA CYS A 290 1.94 -6.11 11.41
C CYS A 290 3.44 -5.85 11.67
N ARG A 291 3.93 -6.18 12.88
CA ARG A 291 5.35 -6.09 13.22
C ARG A 291 6.20 -6.94 12.28
N ASP A 292 5.86 -8.20 12.13
CA ASP A 292 6.63 -9.14 11.31
C ASP A 292 6.72 -8.67 9.85
N ILE A 293 5.63 -8.13 9.29
CA ILE A 293 5.62 -7.61 7.92
C ILE A 293 6.43 -6.31 7.81
N VAL A 294 6.27 -5.37 8.75
CA VAL A 294 6.99 -4.09 8.71
C VAL A 294 8.49 -4.31 8.87
N GLU A 295 8.90 -5.09 9.88
CA GLU A 295 10.32 -5.38 10.14
C GLU A 295 10.96 -6.18 9.00
N SER A 296 10.29 -7.22 8.49
CA SER A 296 10.79 -7.98 7.34
C SER A 296 10.90 -7.11 6.09
N SER A 297 9.92 -6.25 5.84
CA SER A 297 9.94 -5.34 4.70
C SER A 297 11.07 -4.31 4.78
N ILE A 298 11.42 -3.84 5.99
CA ILE A 298 12.57 -2.97 6.23
C ILE A 298 13.88 -3.75 6.05
N ALA A 299 13.96 -4.97 6.56
CA ALA A 299 15.17 -5.79 6.52
C ALA A 299 15.57 -6.23 5.10
N ILE A 300 14.61 -6.34 4.18
CA ILE A 300 14.88 -6.63 2.76
C ILE A 300 15.49 -5.41 2.05
N GLY A 301 15.22 -4.22 2.50
CA GLY A 301 15.67 -2.96 1.91
C GLY A 301 16.99 -2.47 2.42
#